data_a6aab286a0a7d9bb516b66cebd95bdfa
#
_entry.id   a6aab286a0a7d9bb516b66cebd95bdfa
#
_cell.length_a   1.000
_cell.length_b   1.000
_cell.length_c   1.000
_cell.angle_alpha   90.00
_cell.angle_beta   90.00
_cell.angle_gamma   90.00
#
_symmetry.space_group_name_H-M   'P 1'
#
loop_
_entity.id
_entity.type
_entity.pdbx_description
1 polymer ?
#
loop_
_entity_poly.entity_id
_entity_poly.type
_entity_poly.pdbx_seq_one_letter_code
_entity_poly.pdbx_strand_id
1 'polypeptide(L)'
;MENYHIAVFDIGKTNKKLLIYDPNLNILKTQKIKIEEFSDKTFNHDNIPEIEKWIISSLKNNSSAYNIKAISISAHGATFTCINDQGELAIPELSYTTDPGEAFHEAFFKEMGSRESLQDETCTPDFNVLLNVAKGIKYVQNIFARQFQKVKYILNLPQHFGFKLTGQVSADPTYVGCHTYLWNFREDKWSRVVDKLNIRSKLPDTLLKPWDVVGTISEQIASETGLSPDTLVTTGIHDSNASFLPHIISSDGQDFILNSTGTWCVIMHEREKVHFNKDELGKVVFYNLSAFNSPIKTAIFMGGLEFEAYDELLKGETADNCIFYPELYQKIISEKNCFILPGITRGTGQFPNSNPRVVDYGKTYEYEDIKTGKVVPKCFEDPRMAYAVLNLSLAIQTKISLDRVDMRNGLPIYTEGGFSNNEAYNILVGGFYPDSDVFLTNLKEATSFGAALMGKAAIEKKHPKDFKDLLEIEKIPVKKYKFEGLGEYTKEFLNLIE
;
A
#
# COMPACT_ATOMS: atom_id res chain seq x y z
N MET A 1 16.75 32.29 2.35
CA MET A 1 16.64 30.83 2.55
C MET A 1 17.74 30.19 1.71
N GLU A 2 18.49 29.24 2.26
CA GLU A 2 19.48 28.52 1.46
C GLU A 2 18.78 27.77 0.32
N ASN A 3 19.34 27.84 -0.86
CA ASN A 3 18.82 27.13 -2.02
C ASN A 3 19.31 25.68 -1.96
N TYR A 4 18.48 24.77 -1.43
CA TYR A 4 18.75 23.34 -1.37
C TYR A 4 17.68 22.55 -2.12
N HIS A 5 17.98 21.30 -2.42
CA HIS A 5 17.06 20.37 -3.05
C HIS A 5 17.02 19.04 -2.29
N ILE A 6 15.89 18.35 -2.42
CA ILE A 6 15.66 17.05 -1.84
C ILE A 6 15.47 16.05 -2.99
N ALA A 7 16.28 15.00 -3.03
CA ALA A 7 16.09 13.89 -3.94
C ALA A 7 15.23 12.81 -3.26
N VAL A 8 14.13 12.45 -3.87
CA VAL A 8 13.24 11.38 -3.39
C VAL A 8 13.27 10.22 -4.37
N PHE A 9 13.59 9.04 -3.88
CA PHE A 9 13.43 7.79 -4.61
C PHE A 9 12.16 7.08 -4.12
N ASP A 10 11.17 7.00 -5.00
CA ASP A 10 9.93 6.26 -4.79
C ASP A 10 10.04 4.91 -5.53
N ILE A 11 10.30 3.86 -4.76
CA ILE A 11 10.57 2.51 -5.26
C ILE A 11 9.29 1.67 -5.17
N GLY A 12 8.37 1.91 -6.09
CA GLY A 12 7.17 1.09 -6.22
C GLY A 12 7.46 -0.28 -6.84
N LYS A 13 6.55 -1.24 -6.70
CA LYS A 13 6.73 -2.61 -7.26
C LYS A 13 6.95 -2.58 -8.77
N THR A 14 6.12 -1.87 -9.51
CA THR A 14 6.22 -1.78 -10.97
C THR A 14 7.11 -0.64 -11.43
N ASN A 15 6.92 0.56 -10.90
CA ASN A 15 7.59 1.77 -11.33
C ASN A 15 8.55 2.26 -10.25
N LYS A 16 9.71 2.75 -10.66
CA LYS A 16 10.69 3.45 -9.82
C LYS A 16 10.76 4.89 -10.29
N LYS A 17 10.72 5.84 -9.36
CA LYS A 17 10.74 7.28 -9.68
C LYS A 17 11.83 7.97 -8.88
N LEU A 18 12.53 8.92 -9.53
CA LEU A 18 13.27 9.98 -8.86
C LEU A 18 12.47 11.27 -9.02
N LEU A 19 12.22 11.93 -7.89
CA LEU A 19 11.68 13.29 -7.89
C LEU A 19 12.66 14.21 -7.16
N ILE A 20 12.85 15.42 -7.69
CA ILE A 20 13.66 16.45 -7.05
C ILE A 20 12.73 17.60 -6.65
N TYR A 21 12.79 17.94 -5.38
CA TYR A 21 11.97 18.99 -4.75
C TYR A 21 12.79 20.19 -4.37
N ASP A 22 12.19 21.38 -4.47
CA ASP A 22 12.70 22.61 -3.90
C ASP A 22 12.37 22.72 -2.38
N PRO A 23 12.85 23.77 -1.68
CA PRO A 23 12.52 23.99 -0.27
C PRO A 23 11.03 24.20 0.03
N ASN A 24 10.22 24.57 -0.95
CA ASN A 24 8.79 24.74 -0.82
C ASN A 24 7.99 23.46 -1.20
N LEU A 25 8.72 22.36 -1.44
CA LEU A 25 8.18 21.06 -1.85
C LEU A 25 7.50 21.09 -3.23
N ASN A 26 7.90 22.01 -4.11
CA ASN A 26 7.53 21.95 -5.52
C ASN A 26 8.41 20.93 -6.26
N ILE A 27 7.80 20.16 -7.15
CA ILE A 27 8.52 19.21 -8.00
C ILE A 27 9.25 19.96 -9.10
N LEU A 28 10.58 19.90 -9.09
CA LEU A 28 11.44 20.47 -10.13
C LEU A 28 11.75 19.48 -11.25
N LYS A 29 11.80 18.18 -10.91
CA LYS A 29 12.09 17.12 -11.85
C LYS A 29 11.41 15.83 -11.45
N THR A 30 10.93 15.11 -12.44
CA THR A 30 10.46 13.72 -12.30
C THR A 30 11.16 12.86 -13.35
N GLN A 31 11.71 11.74 -12.91
CA GLN A 31 12.27 10.71 -13.78
C GLN A 31 11.65 9.38 -13.37
N LYS A 32 11.06 8.68 -14.33
CA LYS A 32 10.41 7.38 -14.12
C LYS A 32 11.12 6.31 -14.94
N ILE A 33 11.31 5.14 -14.32
CA ILE A 33 11.85 3.95 -15.01
C ILE A 33 11.04 2.73 -14.60
N LYS A 34 10.95 1.77 -15.50
CA LYS A 34 10.46 0.44 -15.21
C LYS A 34 11.66 -0.50 -15.16
N ILE A 35 11.88 -1.14 -14.03
CA ILE A 35 12.87 -2.19 -13.84
C ILE A 35 12.09 -3.47 -13.61
N GLU A 36 12.18 -4.38 -14.58
CA GLU A 36 11.46 -5.64 -14.54
C GLU A 36 12.01 -6.56 -13.45
N GLU A 37 11.11 -7.34 -12.83
CA GLU A 37 11.52 -8.51 -12.08
C GLU A 37 12.25 -9.49 -13.00
N PHE A 38 13.12 -10.28 -12.44
CA PHE A 38 13.71 -11.40 -13.17
C PHE A 38 13.38 -12.72 -12.50
N SER A 39 13.33 -13.79 -13.25
CA SER A 39 13.12 -15.15 -12.75
C SER A 39 14.35 -16.01 -13.01
N ASP A 40 14.81 -16.72 -11.99
CA ASP A 40 15.90 -17.72 -12.11
C ASP A 40 15.39 -19.13 -12.46
N LYS A 41 14.16 -19.26 -12.96
CA LYS A 41 13.36 -20.48 -13.20
C LYS A 41 12.72 -21.07 -11.95
N THR A 42 13.09 -20.63 -10.77
CA THR A 42 12.56 -21.13 -9.50
C THR A 42 11.75 -20.04 -8.80
N PHE A 43 12.26 -18.80 -8.81
CA PHE A 43 11.68 -17.68 -8.08
C PHE A 43 11.69 -16.42 -8.92
N ASN A 44 10.77 -15.51 -8.60
CA ASN A 44 10.79 -14.14 -9.07
C ASN A 44 11.54 -13.28 -8.05
N HIS A 45 12.31 -12.33 -8.55
CA HIS A 45 13.17 -11.44 -7.77
C HIS A 45 12.96 -10.00 -8.21
N ASP A 46 12.87 -9.08 -7.26
CA ASP A 46 13.10 -7.66 -7.56
C ASP A 46 14.58 -7.48 -7.93
N ASN A 47 14.84 -6.76 -9.02
CA ASN A 47 16.21 -6.57 -9.50
C ASN A 47 16.94 -5.50 -8.67
N ILE A 48 17.24 -5.83 -7.41
CA ILE A 48 17.90 -4.92 -6.45
C ILE A 48 19.19 -4.32 -7.01
N PRO A 49 20.12 -5.10 -7.62
CA PRO A 49 21.36 -4.53 -8.16
C PRO A 49 21.11 -3.47 -9.26
N GLU A 50 20.09 -3.65 -10.09
CA GLU A 50 19.77 -2.67 -11.14
C GLU A 50 19.12 -1.41 -10.56
N ILE A 51 18.32 -1.56 -9.49
CA ILE A 51 17.76 -0.42 -8.76
C ILE A 51 18.90 0.38 -8.10
N GLU A 52 19.87 -0.28 -7.45
CA GLU A 52 21.06 0.37 -6.86
C GLU A 52 21.82 1.19 -7.92
N LYS A 53 22.14 0.59 -9.08
CA LYS A 53 22.81 1.28 -10.19
C LYS A 53 22.01 2.49 -10.69
N TRP A 54 20.69 2.32 -10.81
CA TRP A 54 19.82 3.41 -11.24
C TRP A 54 19.81 4.56 -10.23
N ILE A 55 19.76 4.28 -8.92
CA ILE A 55 19.85 5.30 -7.87
C ILE A 55 21.16 6.09 -8.02
N ILE A 56 22.32 5.41 -8.09
CA ILE A 56 23.63 6.06 -8.21
C ILE A 56 23.74 6.87 -9.49
N SER A 57 23.37 6.30 -10.63
CA SER A 57 23.41 7.00 -11.92
C SER A 57 22.47 8.21 -11.95
N SER A 58 21.30 8.09 -11.33
CA SER A 58 20.35 9.20 -11.22
C SER A 58 20.90 10.35 -10.36
N LEU A 59 21.53 10.05 -9.23
CA LEU A 59 22.20 11.05 -8.40
C LEU A 59 23.32 11.74 -9.17
N LYS A 60 24.21 10.98 -9.82
CA LYS A 60 25.29 11.50 -10.64
C LYS A 60 24.81 12.46 -11.73
N ASN A 61 23.78 12.06 -12.46
CA ASN A 61 23.24 12.84 -13.58
C ASN A 61 22.54 14.15 -13.15
N ASN A 62 22.24 14.28 -11.85
CA ASN A 62 21.54 15.45 -11.32
C ASN A 62 22.39 16.30 -10.37
N SER A 63 23.55 15.84 -9.91
CA SER A 63 24.40 16.52 -8.92
C SER A 63 24.89 17.90 -9.37
N SER A 64 25.13 18.09 -10.67
CA SER A 64 25.60 19.40 -11.20
C SER A 64 24.45 20.41 -11.35
N ALA A 65 23.23 19.97 -11.52
CA ALA A 65 22.06 20.85 -11.75
C ALA A 65 21.34 21.22 -10.46
N TYR A 66 21.41 20.37 -9.41
CA TYR A 66 20.66 20.51 -8.18
C TYR A 66 21.57 20.39 -6.95
N ASN A 67 21.48 21.35 -6.03
CA ASN A 67 22.17 21.31 -4.74
C ASN A 67 21.46 20.34 -3.78
N ILE A 68 21.59 19.02 -4.03
CA ILE A 68 20.91 17.99 -3.24
C ILE A 68 21.53 17.93 -1.84
N LYS A 69 20.75 18.28 -0.82
CA LYS A 69 21.15 18.27 0.61
C LYS A 69 20.58 17.09 1.38
N ALA A 70 19.49 16.48 0.91
CA ALA A 70 18.95 15.26 1.50
C ALA A 70 18.45 14.29 0.44
N ILE A 71 18.58 13.01 0.75
CA ILE A 71 18.03 11.90 0.01
C ILE A 71 17.02 11.19 0.93
N SER A 72 15.78 11.05 0.45
CA SER A 72 14.73 10.27 1.11
C SER A 72 14.27 9.12 0.22
N ILE A 73 13.96 7.98 0.83
CA ILE A 73 13.58 6.79 0.10
C ILE A 73 12.23 6.30 0.62
N SER A 74 11.29 6.14 -0.29
CA SER A 74 10.05 5.42 -0.08
C SER A 74 10.06 4.12 -0.87
N ALA A 75 9.52 3.04 -0.31
CA ALA A 75 9.44 1.78 -1.03
C ALA A 75 8.19 0.98 -0.67
N HIS A 76 7.79 0.11 -1.60
CA HIS A 76 6.70 -0.85 -1.40
C HIS A 76 7.00 -1.81 -0.24
N GLY A 77 5.96 -2.32 0.40
CA GLY A 77 6.04 -3.21 1.55
C GLY A 77 6.42 -4.65 1.25
N ALA A 78 6.41 -5.47 2.29
CA ALA A 78 6.61 -6.93 2.28
C ALA A 78 7.96 -7.42 1.73
N THR A 79 8.92 -6.53 1.46
CA THR A 79 10.21 -6.85 0.83
C THR A 79 11.38 -6.56 1.77
N PHE A 80 12.33 -7.48 1.81
CA PHE A 80 13.54 -7.37 2.62
C PHE A 80 14.76 -7.89 1.86
N THR A 81 15.95 -7.51 2.31
CA THR A 81 17.22 -7.99 1.78
C THR A 81 18.05 -8.64 2.89
N CYS A 82 18.84 -9.63 2.51
CA CYS A 82 19.79 -10.31 3.39
C CYS A 82 21.22 -9.92 3.00
N ILE A 83 21.94 -9.22 3.86
CA ILE A 83 23.25 -8.64 3.59
C ILE A 83 24.33 -9.35 4.40
N ASN A 84 25.48 -9.63 3.76
CA ASN A 84 26.68 -10.20 4.40
C ASN A 84 27.56 -9.12 5.09
N ASP A 85 28.69 -9.56 5.66
CA ASP A 85 29.66 -8.67 6.33
C ASP A 85 30.34 -7.68 5.37
N GLN A 86 30.33 -7.94 4.06
CA GLN A 86 30.89 -7.04 3.03
C GLN A 86 29.85 -6.02 2.51
N GLY A 87 28.61 -6.05 3.02
CA GLY A 87 27.54 -5.18 2.54
C GLY A 87 26.92 -5.60 1.20
N GLU A 88 27.12 -6.86 0.80
CA GLU A 88 26.59 -7.46 -0.43
C GLU A 88 25.37 -8.34 -0.11
N LEU A 89 24.53 -8.59 -1.10
CA LEU A 89 23.44 -9.54 -0.96
C LEU A 89 24.00 -10.95 -0.72
N ALA A 90 23.74 -11.50 0.46
CA ALA A 90 24.09 -12.90 0.82
C ALA A 90 23.14 -13.90 0.15
N ILE A 91 21.92 -13.45 -0.13
CA ILE A 91 20.83 -14.22 -0.75
C ILE A 91 20.17 -13.28 -1.75
N PRO A 92 19.82 -13.73 -2.97
CA PRO A 92 18.98 -12.94 -3.87
C PRO A 92 17.69 -12.53 -3.16
N GLU A 93 17.23 -11.30 -3.41
CA GLU A 93 15.93 -10.88 -2.90
C GLU A 93 14.85 -11.80 -3.48
N LEU A 94 13.85 -12.14 -2.70
CA LEU A 94 12.74 -13.00 -3.10
C LEU A 94 11.46 -12.19 -3.14
N SER A 95 10.85 -12.09 -4.33
CA SER A 95 9.59 -11.36 -4.50
C SER A 95 8.52 -11.86 -3.54
N TYR A 96 7.85 -10.94 -2.86
CA TYR A 96 6.76 -11.26 -1.93
C TYR A 96 5.56 -11.94 -2.61
N THR A 97 5.49 -11.90 -3.94
CA THR A 97 4.46 -12.58 -4.75
C THR A 97 4.78 -14.06 -4.99
N THR A 98 5.96 -14.54 -4.54
CA THR A 98 6.31 -15.95 -4.60
C THR A 98 5.32 -16.77 -3.77
N ASP A 99 4.73 -17.80 -4.38
CA ASP A 99 3.86 -18.75 -3.68
C ASP A 99 4.67 -19.97 -3.21
N PRO A 100 4.90 -20.10 -1.90
CA PRO A 100 5.61 -21.25 -1.35
C PRO A 100 4.72 -22.50 -1.19
N GLY A 101 3.42 -22.38 -1.51
CA GLY A 101 2.40 -23.41 -1.34
C GLY A 101 1.81 -23.49 0.07
N GLU A 102 0.59 -24.03 0.15
CA GLU A 102 -0.20 -24.07 1.38
C GLU A 102 0.49 -24.82 2.52
N ALA A 103 1.22 -25.91 2.20
CA ALA A 103 1.96 -26.67 3.20
C ALA A 103 2.99 -25.83 3.96
N PHE A 104 3.61 -24.87 3.30
CA PHE A 104 4.52 -23.92 3.95
C PHE A 104 3.77 -22.97 4.88
N HIS A 105 2.64 -22.41 4.44
CA HIS A 105 1.84 -21.51 5.28
C HIS A 105 1.34 -22.22 6.55
N GLU A 106 0.83 -23.43 6.42
CA GLU A 106 0.41 -24.25 7.58
C GLU A 106 1.57 -24.56 8.54
N ALA A 107 2.74 -24.94 8.00
CA ALA A 107 3.93 -25.18 8.81
C ALA A 107 4.40 -23.92 9.54
N PHE A 108 4.35 -22.75 8.88
CA PHE A 108 4.70 -21.47 9.48
C PHE A 108 3.79 -21.16 10.70
N PHE A 109 2.47 -21.24 10.53
CA PHE A 109 1.54 -20.95 11.63
C PHE A 109 1.62 -21.99 12.75
N LYS A 110 1.85 -23.26 12.43
CA LYS A 110 2.08 -24.31 13.44
C LYS A 110 3.31 -24.01 14.32
N GLU A 111 4.36 -23.46 13.73
CA GLU A 111 5.61 -23.10 14.44
C GLU A 111 5.49 -21.75 15.15
N MET A 112 4.94 -20.71 14.49
CA MET A 112 4.94 -19.34 14.99
C MET A 112 3.76 -19.04 15.93
N GLY A 113 2.61 -19.70 15.74
CA GLY A 113 1.36 -19.51 16.48
C GLY A 113 0.16 -19.42 15.56
N SER A 114 -1.07 -19.52 16.11
CA SER A 114 -2.28 -19.43 15.27
C SER A 114 -2.39 -18.08 14.57
N ARG A 115 -3.11 -18.06 13.46
CA ARG A 115 -3.36 -16.85 12.64
C ARG A 115 -3.91 -15.70 13.49
N GLU A 116 -4.93 -16.00 14.29
CA GLU A 116 -5.58 -15.02 15.16
C GLU A 116 -4.63 -14.52 16.26
N SER A 117 -3.84 -15.42 16.87
CA SER A 117 -2.87 -15.06 17.91
C SER A 117 -1.76 -14.15 17.38
N LEU A 118 -1.28 -14.41 16.16
CA LEU A 118 -0.28 -13.56 15.51
C LEU A 118 -0.89 -12.21 15.07
N GLN A 119 -2.13 -12.23 14.56
CA GLN A 119 -2.82 -10.99 14.20
C GLN A 119 -3.10 -10.11 15.42
N ASP A 120 -3.51 -10.68 16.54
CA ASP A 120 -3.74 -9.92 17.78
C ASP A 120 -2.44 -9.29 18.32
N GLU A 121 -1.31 -10.00 18.25
CA GLU A 121 0.00 -9.52 18.72
C GLU A 121 0.63 -8.53 17.75
N THR A 122 0.69 -8.89 16.47
CA THR A 122 1.49 -8.18 15.46
C THR A 122 0.66 -7.34 14.51
N CYS A 123 -0.64 -7.32 14.70
CA CYS A 123 -1.62 -6.64 13.85
C CYS A 123 -1.56 -7.07 12.37
N THR A 124 -0.88 -8.17 12.06
CA THR A 124 -0.73 -8.68 10.70
C THR A 124 -1.66 -9.87 10.48
N PRO A 125 -2.64 -9.79 9.56
CA PRO A 125 -3.50 -10.92 9.20
C PRO A 125 -2.76 -11.92 8.31
N ASP A 126 -3.38 -13.08 8.07
CA ASP A 126 -2.89 -13.99 7.05
C ASP A 126 -3.29 -13.47 5.65
N PHE A 127 -2.28 -13.05 4.89
CA PHE A 127 -2.41 -12.80 3.46
C PHE A 127 -2.01 -14.07 2.72
N ASN A 128 -2.93 -14.98 2.49
CA ASN A 128 -2.69 -16.31 1.92
C ASN A 128 -1.84 -16.32 0.64
N VAL A 129 -1.82 -15.21 -0.09
CA VAL A 129 -1.13 -15.09 -1.39
C VAL A 129 0.21 -14.35 -1.30
N LEU A 130 0.60 -13.86 -0.12
CA LEU A 130 1.79 -13.02 0.02
C LEU A 130 2.79 -13.63 1.01
N LEU A 131 4.06 -13.64 0.60
CA LEU A 131 5.20 -13.83 1.49
C LEU A 131 5.55 -12.51 2.17
N ASN A 132 4.87 -12.17 3.27
CA ASN A 132 5.32 -11.03 4.07
C ASN A 132 6.72 -11.28 4.67
N VAL A 133 7.31 -10.26 5.28
CA VAL A 133 8.72 -10.29 5.70
C VAL A 133 9.06 -11.53 6.55
N ALA A 134 8.27 -11.87 7.58
CA ALA A 134 8.59 -13.03 8.44
C ALA A 134 8.42 -14.37 7.71
N LYS A 135 7.37 -14.52 6.90
CA LYS A 135 7.19 -15.72 6.05
C LYS A 135 8.32 -15.84 5.03
N GLY A 136 8.69 -14.72 4.39
CA GLY A 136 9.80 -14.68 3.45
C GLY A 136 11.12 -15.06 4.11
N ILE A 137 11.43 -14.52 5.31
CA ILE A 137 12.63 -14.89 6.08
C ILE A 137 12.63 -16.39 6.39
N LYS A 138 11.51 -16.95 6.87
CA LYS A 138 11.41 -18.39 7.13
C LYS A 138 11.62 -19.21 5.87
N TYR A 139 11.07 -18.74 4.76
CA TYR A 139 11.20 -19.44 3.48
C TYR A 139 12.65 -19.43 2.99
N VAL A 140 13.35 -18.29 3.00
CA VAL A 140 14.77 -18.23 2.62
C VAL A 140 15.67 -19.01 3.59
N GLN A 141 15.34 -19.09 4.89
CA GLN A 141 16.04 -19.96 5.83
C GLN A 141 15.96 -21.43 5.41
N ASN A 142 14.81 -21.87 4.91
CA ASN A 142 14.61 -23.24 4.48
C ASN A 142 15.36 -23.56 3.18
N ILE A 143 15.25 -22.69 2.17
CA ILE A 143 15.78 -22.97 0.82
C ILE A 143 17.23 -22.55 0.63
N PHE A 144 17.70 -21.51 1.36
CA PHE A 144 19.07 -20.97 1.30
C PHE A 144 19.82 -21.13 2.63
N ALA A 145 19.63 -22.27 3.33
CA ALA A 145 20.15 -22.47 4.69
C ALA A 145 21.66 -22.18 4.85
N ARG A 146 22.49 -22.55 3.85
CA ARG A 146 23.93 -22.30 3.88
C ARG A 146 24.27 -20.82 3.69
N GLN A 147 23.58 -20.14 2.77
CA GLN A 147 23.77 -18.72 2.50
C GLN A 147 23.26 -17.88 3.67
N PHE A 148 22.16 -18.31 4.32
CA PHE A 148 21.58 -17.61 5.46
C PHE A 148 22.53 -17.52 6.65
N GLN A 149 23.46 -18.47 6.80
CA GLN A 149 24.51 -18.40 7.83
C GLN A 149 25.47 -17.22 7.62
N LYS A 150 25.62 -16.74 6.40
CA LYS A 150 26.46 -15.56 6.06
C LYS A 150 25.73 -14.23 6.21
N VAL A 151 24.42 -14.26 6.48
CA VAL A 151 23.63 -13.03 6.65
C VAL A 151 24.03 -12.34 7.92
N LYS A 152 24.49 -11.11 7.79
CA LYS A 152 24.83 -10.20 8.90
C LYS A 152 23.63 -9.35 9.29
N TYR A 153 22.97 -8.75 8.30
CA TYR A 153 21.81 -7.88 8.49
C TYR A 153 20.67 -8.29 7.60
N ILE A 154 19.44 -8.14 8.12
CA ILE A 154 18.18 -8.21 7.39
C ILE A 154 17.62 -6.80 7.40
N LEU A 155 17.50 -6.19 6.22
CA LEU A 155 17.05 -4.80 6.07
C LEU A 155 15.77 -4.75 5.23
N ASN A 156 14.85 -3.90 5.62
CA ASN A 156 13.70 -3.58 4.78
C ASN A 156 14.15 -2.78 3.56
N LEU A 157 13.33 -2.75 2.52
CA LEU A 157 13.74 -2.22 1.23
C LEU A 157 14.21 -0.75 1.26
N PRO A 158 13.53 0.23 1.89
CA PRO A 158 14.05 1.59 1.98
C PRO A 158 15.40 1.65 2.71
N GLN A 159 15.54 0.89 3.81
CA GLN A 159 16.75 0.87 4.63
C GLN A 159 17.92 0.15 3.94
N HIS A 160 17.63 -0.78 3.05
CA HIS A 160 18.67 -1.37 2.20
C HIS A 160 19.35 -0.30 1.33
N PHE A 161 18.56 0.52 0.63
CA PHE A 161 19.15 1.59 -0.20
C PHE A 161 19.79 2.68 0.65
N GLY A 162 19.24 3.01 1.83
CA GLY A 162 19.88 3.89 2.78
C GLY A 162 21.25 3.36 3.22
N PHE A 163 21.35 2.06 3.52
CA PHE A 163 22.59 1.38 3.84
C PHE A 163 23.62 1.46 2.69
N LYS A 164 23.19 1.23 1.45
CA LYS A 164 24.07 1.32 0.27
C LYS A 164 24.65 2.73 0.08
N LEU A 165 23.91 3.76 0.47
CA LEU A 165 24.36 5.15 0.39
C LEU A 165 25.29 5.57 1.55
N THR A 166 25.06 5.04 2.77
CA THR A 166 25.71 5.54 4.01
C THR A 166 26.63 4.53 4.69
N GLY A 167 26.42 3.23 4.43
CA GLY A 167 27.04 2.15 5.21
C GLY A 167 26.40 1.94 6.60
N GLN A 168 25.33 2.66 6.96
CA GLN A 168 24.68 2.57 8.27
C GLN A 168 23.41 1.72 8.20
N VAL A 169 23.20 0.83 9.18
CA VAL A 169 21.98 0.03 9.31
C VAL A 169 20.91 0.81 10.06
N SER A 170 19.66 0.67 9.61
CA SER A 170 18.51 1.31 10.25
C SER A 170 17.23 0.48 10.03
N ALA A 171 16.20 0.79 10.79
CA ALA A 171 14.84 0.35 10.59
C ALA A 171 13.87 1.45 11.01
N ASP A 172 12.69 1.49 10.43
CA ASP A 172 11.66 2.48 10.75
C ASP A 172 10.33 1.80 11.15
N PRO A 173 9.51 2.46 11.98
CA PRO A 173 8.25 1.88 12.44
C PRO A 173 7.24 1.66 11.31
N THR A 174 7.24 2.51 10.26
CA THR A 174 6.21 2.42 9.21
C THR A 174 6.35 1.15 8.39
N TYR A 175 7.56 0.66 8.22
CA TYR A 175 7.83 -0.57 7.50
C TYR A 175 7.78 -1.80 8.41
N VAL A 176 8.47 -1.75 9.57
CA VAL A 176 8.46 -2.85 10.54
C VAL A 176 7.04 -3.12 11.07
N GLY A 177 6.26 -2.07 11.31
CA GLY A 177 4.87 -2.13 11.75
C GLY A 177 3.86 -2.28 10.61
N CYS A 178 4.26 -2.68 9.40
CA CYS A 178 3.35 -2.88 8.28
C CYS A 178 3.36 -4.33 7.79
N HIS A 179 2.40 -5.12 8.25
CA HIS A 179 2.14 -6.53 7.88
C HIS A 179 3.38 -7.45 7.82
N THR A 180 4.33 -7.27 8.74
CA THR A 180 5.59 -8.04 8.75
C THR A 180 5.61 -9.27 9.66
N TYR A 181 4.74 -9.37 10.65
CA TYR A 181 4.78 -10.23 11.84
C TYR A 181 5.98 -9.95 12.78
N LEU A 182 6.79 -8.93 12.52
CA LEU A 182 8.01 -8.69 13.30
C LEU A 182 7.80 -7.78 14.52
N TRP A 183 6.72 -6.98 14.56
CA TRP A 183 6.47 -6.02 15.64
C TRP A 183 5.29 -6.43 16.52
N ASN A 184 5.48 -6.40 17.83
CA ASN A 184 4.43 -6.60 18.81
C ASN A 184 3.79 -5.24 19.16
N PHE A 185 2.60 -4.98 18.63
CA PHE A 185 1.89 -3.72 18.83
C PHE A 185 1.36 -3.52 20.26
N ARG A 186 1.22 -4.62 21.04
CA ARG A 186 0.74 -4.55 22.42
C ARG A 186 1.84 -4.11 23.38
N GLU A 187 3.07 -4.50 23.08
CA GLU A 187 4.23 -4.30 23.96
C GLU A 187 5.26 -3.33 23.40
N ASP A 188 5.00 -2.77 22.19
CA ASP A 188 5.86 -1.82 21.48
C ASP A 188 7.33 -2.31 21.38
N LYS A 189 7.49 -3.55 20.94
CA LYS A 189 8.80 -4.23 20.79
C LYS A 189 8.80 -5.26 19.67
N TRP A 190 9.96 -5.83 19.37
CA TRP A 190 10.06 -6.98 18.48
C TRP A 190 9.17 -8.13 18.96
N SER A 191 8.44 -8.77 18.04
CA SER A 191 7.52 -9.86 18.34
C SER A 191 8.25 -11.16 18.66
N ARG A 192 7.54 -12.11 19.28
CA ARG A 192 8.05 -13.47 19.52
C ARG A 192 8.48 -14.21 18.23
N VAL A 193 7.96 -13.79 17.06
CA VAL A 193 8.34 -14.38 15.77
C VAL A 193 9.81 -14.13 15.47
N VAL A 194 10.35 -12.97 15.86
CA VAL A 194 11.78 -12.63 15.71
C VAL A 194 12.67 -13.61 16.48
N ASP A 195 12.29 -13.97 17.72
CA ASP A 195 13.01 -14.93 18.54
C ASP A 195 12.92 -16.34 17.97
N LYS A 196 11.70 -16.76 17.54
CA LYS A 196 11.48 -18.09 16.93
C LYS A 196 12.21 -18.26 15.60
N LEU A 197 12.37 -17.20 14.82
CA LEU A 197 13.18 -17.20 13.61
C LEU A 197 14.68 -17.11 13.89
N ASN A 198 15.07 -16.83 15.14
CA ASN A 198 16.47 -16.64 15.57
C ASN A 198 17.17 -15.53 14.75
N ILE A 199 16.53 -14.40 14.57
CA ILE A 199 17.02 -13.30 13.73
C ILE A 199 17.28 -12.00 14.50
N ARG A 200 17.06 -11.94 15.81
CA ARG A 200 17.18 -10.69 16.58
C ARG A 200 18.54 -9.99 16.37
N SER A 201 19.62 -10.75 16.36
CA SER A 201 20.99 -10.22 16.14
C SER A 201 21.26 -9.76 14.70
N LYS A 202 20.35 -10.02 13.78
CA LYS A 202 20.44 -9.60 12.37
C LYS A 202 19.56 -8.39 12.04
N LEU A 203 18.73 -7.97 13.00
CA LEU A 203 17.87 -6.79 12.88
C LEU A 203 18.54 -5.59 13.58
N PRO A 204 18.28 -4.34 13.14
CA PRO A 204 18.70 -3.14 13.84
C PRO A 204 18.20 -3.12 15.30
N ASP A 205 18.96 -2.51 16.19
CA ASP A 205 18.65 -2.50 17.63
C ASP A 205 17.45 -1.61 17.96
N THR A 206 17.33 -0.48 17.27
CA THR A 206 16.29 0.54 17.50
C THR A 206 15.61 0.91 16.20
N LEU A 207 14.32 1.29 16.31
CA LEU A 207 13.60 1.93 15.22
C LEU A 207 13.87 3.43 15.25
N LEU A 208 14.25 4.00 14.10
CA LEU A 208 14.42 5.43 13.89
C LEU A 208 13.16 6.01 13.27
N LYS A 209 12.85 7.26 13.54
CA LYS A 209 11.74 7.93 12.86
C LYS A 209 12.06 8.09 11.37
N PRO A 210 11.06 8.06 10.47
CA PRO A 210 11.31 8.17 9.03
C PRO A 210 12.14 9.39 8.60
N TRP A 211 12.08 10.50 9.36
CA TRP A 211 12.85 11.72 9.10
C TRP A 211 14.16 11.84 9.87
N ASP A 212 14.48 10.86 10.71
CA ASP A 212 15.79 10.87 11.38
C ASP A 212 16.88 10.63 10.33
N VAL A 213 18.02 11.29 10.53
CA VAL A 213 19.18 11.14 9.65
C VAL A 213 19.94 9.88 10.05
N VAL A 214 20.00 8.92 9.13
CA VAL A 214 20.79 7.69 9.32
C VAL A 214 22.28 7.98 9.24
N GLY A 215 22.67 8.91 8.37
CA GLY A 215 24.03 9.35 8.14
C GLY A 215 24.12 10.29 6.94
N THR A 216 25.33 10.66 6.58
CA THR A 216 25.63 11.28 5.29
C THR A 216 26.06 10.21 4.30
N ILE A 217 26.03 10.52 3.01
CA ILE A 217 26.55 9.61 1.98
C ILE A 217 28.02 9.29 2.23
N SER A 218 28.44 8.06 1.92
CA SER A 218 29.83 7.65 2.07
C SER A 218 30.76 8.41 1.12
N GLU A 219 32.05 8.50 1.44
CA GLU A 219 33.07 9.13 0.56
C GLU A 219 33.09 8.51 -0.83
N GLN A 220 32.89 7.19 -0.92
CA GLN A 220 32.78 6.48 -2.19
C GLN A 220 31.59 6.99 -3.01
N ILE A 221 30.40 7.08 -2.42
CA ILE A 221 29.19 7.58 -3.09
C ILE A 221 29.33 9.04 -3.47
N ALA A 222 29.92 9.87 -2.60
CA ALA A 222 30.18 11.28 -2.88
C ALA A 222 31.12 11.43 -4.12
N SER A 223 32.19 10.65 -4.16
CA SER A 223 33.13 10.65 -5.29
C SER A 223 32.48 10.16 -6.59
N GLU A 224 31.65 9.12 -6.54
CA GLU A 224 31.00 8.53 -7.72
C GLU A 224 29.90 9.42 -8.29
N THR A 225 29.14 10.09 -7.42
CA THR A 225 27.97 10.89 -7.81
C THR A 225 28.29 12.38 -8.01
N GLY A 226 29.36 12.88 -7.42
CA GLY A 226 29.70 14.30 -7.39
C GLY A 226 28.84 15.11 -6.41
N LEU A 227 28.10 14.47 -5.53
CA LEU A 227 27.35 15.12 -4.46
C LEU A 227 28.29 15.54 -3.30
N SER A 228 27.84 16.54 -2.51
CA SER A 228 28.55 16.89 -1.28
C SER A 228 28.59 15.69 -0.33
N PRO A 229 29.73 15.39 0.33
CA PRO A 229 29.80 14.34 1.36
C PRO A 229 28.90 14.64 2.58
N ASP A 230 28.42 15.89 2.74
CA ASP A 230 27.47 16.29 3.79
C ASP A 230 25.99 16.03 3.39
N THR A 231 25.74 15.41 2.23
CA THR A 231 24.37 15.08 1.81
C THR A 231 23.76 14.08 2.77
N LEU A 232 22.66 14.46 3.41
CA LEU A 232 21.95 13.67 4.42
C LEU A 232 21.17 12.52 3.77
N VAL A 233 21.05 11.40 4.46
CA VAL A 233 20.14 10.31 4.08
C VAL A 233 19.17 10.07 5.25
N THR A 234 17.86 10.13 4.97
CA THR A 234 16.84 9.85 5.99
C THR A 234 16.64 8.34 6.15
N THR A 235 15.99 7.92 7.24
CA THR A 235 15.73 6.50 7.53
C THR A 235 14.93 5.82 6.42
N GLY A 236 14.07 6.58 5.71
CA GLY A 236 13.16 6.05 4.72
C GLY A 236 11.80 5.69 5.31
N ILE A 237 10.84 5.40 4.44
CA ILE A 237 9.42 5.25 4.81
C ILE A 237 8.72 4.24 3.89
N HIS A 238 7.74 3.50 4.42
CA HIS A 238 6.85 2.66 3.62
C HIS A 238 5.93 3.52 2.73
N ASP A 239 5.68 3.11 1.49
CA ASP A 239 4.97 3.91 0.48
C ASP A 239 3.54 4.33 0.89
N SER A 240 2.72 3.41 1.39
CA SER A 240 1.37 3.72 1.85
C SER A 240 1.36 4.67 3.05
N ASN A 241 2.35 4.56 3.94
CA ASN A 241 2.52 5.49 5.06
C ASN A 241 3.02 6.86 4.58
N ALA A 242 3.86 6.89 3.55
CA ALA A 242 4.31 8.14 2.95
C ALA A 242 3.14 8.88 2.28
N SER A 243 2.25 8.18 1.57
CA SER A 243 1.05 8.81 0.97
C SER A 243 0.05 9.29 2.02
N PHE A 244 -0.07 8.59 3.15
CA PHE A 244 -0.97 8.97 4.23
C PHE A 244 -0.48 10.18 5.05
N LEU A 245 0.84 10.36 5.15
CA LEU A 245 1.47 11.39 5.99
C LEU A 245 1.02 12.83 5.69
N PRO A 246 0.94 13.29 4.43
CA PRO A 246 0.43 14.64 4.14
C PRO A 246 -1.00 14.86 4.65
N HIS A 247 -1.85 13.86 4.58
CA HIS A 247 -3.23 13.94 5.07
C HIS A 247 -3.28 14.05 6.60
N ILE A 248 -2.45 13.27 7.34
CA ILE A 248 -2.34 13.41 8.81
C ILE A 248 -1.91 14.82 9.19
N ILE A 249 -0.90 15.37 8.51
CA ILE A 249 -0.38 16.70 8.82
C ILE A 249 -1.41 17.78 8.49
N SER A 250 -2.06 17.71 7.32
CA SER A 250 -3.04 18.71 6.88
C SER A 250 -4.35 18.66 7.66
N SER A 251 -4.69 17.53 8.27
CA SER A 251 -5.90 17.39 9.09
C SER A 251 -5.85 18.17 10.39
N ASP A 252 -4.66 18.55 10.84
CA ASP A 252 -4.43 19.31 12.09
C ASP A 252 -5.12 18.67 13.32
N GLY A 253 -5.10 17.34 13.37
CA GLY A 253 -5.74 16.55 14.44
C GLY A 253 -7.23 16.26 14.24
N GLN A 254 -7.83 16.67 13.14
CA GLN A 254 -9.19 16.26 12.78
C GLN A 254 -9.17 14.80 12.30
N ASP A 255 -10.14 14.03 12.76
CA ASP A 255 -10.30 12.63 12.39
C ASP A 255 -10.86 12.48 10.98
N PHE A 256 -10.34 11.52 10.21
CA PHE A 256 -10.75 11.25 8.83
C PHE A 256 -10.40 9.82 8.42
N ILE A 257 -11.00 9.34 7.34
CA ILE A 257 -10.57 8.10 6.68
C ILE A 257 -10.03 8.43 5.30
N LEU A 258 -8.86 7.88 4.95
CA LEU A 258 -8.31 7.92 3.59
C LEU A 258 -8.68 6.62 2.86
N ASN A 259 -9.28 6.77 1.68
CA ASN A 259 -9.53 5.72 0.71
C ASN A 259 -8.54 5.91 -0.46
N SER A 260 -7.35 5.34 -0.33
CA SER A 260 -6.32 5.41 -1.37
C SER A 260 -6.55 4.32 -2.39
N THR A 261 -6.78 4.71 -3.65
CA THR A 261 -7.25 3.81 -4.71
C THR A 261 -6.25 3.68 -5.85
N GLY A 262 -5.81 2.47 -6.08
CA GLY A 262 -4.91 2.05 -7.15
C GLY A 262 -5.24 0.61 -7.52
N THR A 263 -4.26 -0.21 -7.88
CA THR A 263 -4.42 -1.67 -8.03
C THR A 263 -5.05 -2.25 -6.76
N TRP A 264 -4.55 -1.86 -5.61
CA TRP A 264 -5.19 -2.04 -4.30
C TRP A 264 -5.99 -0.80 -3.93
N CYS A 265 -7.16 -0.99 -3.34
CA CYS A 265 -7.85 0.01 -2.53
C CYS A 265 -7.40 -0.20 -1.08
N VAL A 266 -6.78 0.82 -0.50
CA VAL A 266 -6.23 0.81 0.86
C VAL A 266 -6.99 1.83 1.68
N ILE A 267 -7.83 1.36 2.59
CA ILE A 267 -8.65 2.21 3.45
C ILE A 267 -7.95 2.34 4.80
N MET A 268 -7.60 3.56 5.19
CA MET A 268 -6.74 3.86 6.34
C MET A 268 -7.41 4.85 7.31
N HIS A 269 -7.37 4.52 8.59
CA HIS A 269 -7.91 5.35 9.68
C HIS A 269 -6.93 5.37 10.85
N GLU A 270 -6.35 6.52 11.18
CA GLU A 270 -5.46 6.68 12.33
C GLU A 270 -6.25 6.50 13.63
N ARG A 271 -5.68 5.75 14.58
CA ARG A 271 -6.34 5.43 15.86
C ARG A 271 -5.39 5.75 17.02
N GLU A 272 -5.96 6.01 18.20
CA GLU A 272 -5.14 6.22 19.41
C GLU A 272 -4.50 4.93 19.91
N LYS A 273 -5.17 3.79 19.68
CA LYS A 273 -4.70 2.47 20.13
C LYS A 273 -5.22 1.36 19.24
N VAL A 274 -4.53 0.25 19.26
CA VAL A 274 -4.95 -0.99 18.61
C VAL A 274 -6.18 -1.57 19.32
N HIS A 275 -7.22 -1.84 18.53
CA HIS A 275 -8.41 -2.55 18.99
C HIS A 275 -9.00 -3.38 17.86
N PHE A 276 -9.12 -4.69 18.07
CA PHE A 276 -9.84 -5.59 17.18
C PHE A 276 -11.18 -5.98 17.78
N ASN A 277 -12.24 -5.91 16.99
CA ASN A 277 -13.51 -6.53 17.34
C ASN A 277 -13.38 -8.06 17.24
N LYS A 278 -14.23 -8.81 17.95
CA LYS A 278 -14.13 -10.28 17.99
C LYS A 278 -14.22 -10.96 16.61
N ASP A 279 -14.96 -10.38 15.68
CA ASP A 279 -15.17 -10.88 14.33
C ASP A 279 -14.12 -10.41 13.32
N GLU A 280 -13.14 -9.61 13.74
CA GLU A 280 -12.07 -9.08 12.88
C GLU A 280 -10.84 -9.97 12.85
N LEU A 281 -10.57 -10.71 13.93
CA LEU A 281 -9.48 -11.69 13.94
C LEU A 281 -9.76 -12.80 12.93
N GLY A 282 -8.77 -13.09 12.09
CA GLY A 282 -8.92 -14.00 10.96
C GLY A 282 -9.47 -13.32 9.68
N LYS A 283 -9.73 -12.00 9.71
CA LYS A 283 -10.13 -11.21 8.52
C LYS A 283 -8.99 -10.31 8.05
N VAL A 284 -9.13 -9.81 6.82
CA VAL A 284 -8.12 -8.90 6.20
C VAL A 284 -8.35 -7.46 6.68
N VAL A 285 -8.13 -7.29 7.97
CA VAL A 285 -8.04 -6.00 8.67
C VAL A 285 -6.80 -6.02 9.56
N PHE A 286 -6.06 -4.91 9.59
CA PHE A 286 -4.77 -4.86 10.26
C PHE A 286 -4.45 -3.45 10.73
N TYR A 287 -3.34 -3.30 11.45
CA TYR A 287 -2.80 -2.01 11.78
C TYR A 287 -1.40 -1.85 11.19
N ASN A 288 -1.13 -0.65 10.69
CA ASN A 288 0.20 -0.15 10.39
C ASN A 288 0.62 0.82 11.49
N LEU A 289 1.92 1.10 11.60
CA LEU A 289 2.40 2.25 12.36
C LEU A 289 2.58 3.44 11.45
N SER A 290 2.01 4.59 11.80
CA SER A 290 2.22 5.85 11.09
C SER A 290 3.66 6.33 11.25
N ALA A 291 4.06 7.35 10.47
CA ALA A 291 5.34 8.03 10.66
C ALA A 291 5.51 8.60 12.08
N PHE A 292 4.40 8.86 12.79
CA PHE A 292 4.37 9.36 14.16
C PHE A 292 4.19 8.27 15.23
N ASN A 293 4.34 7.00 14.82
CA ASN A 293 4.17 5.82 15.69
C ASN A 293 2.75 5.62 16.23
N SER A 294 1.74 6.20 15.58
CA SER A 294 0.33 5.95 15.89
C SER A 294 -0.16 4.74 15.09
N PRO A 295 -1.06 3.90 15.63
CA PRO A 295 -1.64 2.80 14.87
C PRO A 295 -2.64 3.31 13.83
N ILE A 296 -2.52 2.81 12.60
CA ILE A 296 -3.44 3.08 11.49
C ILE A 296 -4.22 1.80 11.21
N LYS A 297 -5.51 1.78 11.54
CA LYS A 297 -6.39 0.65 11.20
C LYS A 297 -6.61 0.64 9.71
N THR A 298 -6.34 -0.49 9.06
CA THR A 298 -6.30 -0.60 7.61
C THR A 298 -7.10 -1.80 7.14
N ALA A 299 -7.88 -1.61 6.10
CA ALA A 299 -8.56 -2.67 5.35
C ALA A 299 -8.26 -2.51 3.85
N ILE A 300 -8.09 -3.61 3.14
CA ILE A 300 -7.70 -3.59 1.74
C ILE A 300 -8.54 -4.53 0.88
N PHE A 301 -8.63 -4.21 -0.41
CA PHE A 301 -9.11 -5.11 -1.45
C PHE A 301 -8.54 -4.69 -2.82
N MET A 302 -8.56 -5.58 -3.81
CA MET A 302 -7.94 -5.32 -5.13
C MET A 302 -8.91 -4.63 -6.09
N GLY A 303 -9.43 -3.46 -5.70
CA GLY A 303 -10.49 -2.78 -6.44
C GLY A 303 -10.09 -2.33 -7.84
N GLY A 304 -8.88 -1.79 -8.02
CA GLY A 304 -8.38 -1.39 -9.33
C GLY A 304 -8.20 -2.57 -10.27
N LEU A 305 -7.66 -3.69 -9.78
CA LEU A 305 -7.50 -4.90 -10.57
C LEU A 305 -8.87 -5.50 -10.98
N GLU A 306 -9.86 -5.49 -10.07
CA GLU A 306 -11.21 -5.92 -10.41
C GLU A 306 -11.86 -5.02 -11.46
N PHE A 307 -11.68 -3.70 -11.33
CA PHE A 307 -12.16 -2.77 -12.34
C PHE A 307 -11.53 -3.05 -13.70
N GLU A 308 -10.18 -3.15 -13.77
CA GLU A 308 -9.45 -3.45 -15.01
C GLU A 308 -9.91 -4.76 -15.66
N ALA A 309 -10.10 -5.83 -14.87
CA ALA A 309 -10.50 -7.13 -15.37
C ALA A 309 -11.88 -7.12 -16.07
N TYR A 310 -12.84 -6.37 -15.52
CA TYR A 310 -14.14 -6.20 -16.15
C TYR A 310 -14.13 -5.15 -17.27
N ASP A 311 -13.32 -4.09 -17.17
CA ASP A 311 -13.15 -3.09 -18.22
C ASP A 311 -12.57 -3.72 -19.51
N GLU A 312 -11.61 -4.64 -19.38
CA GLU A 312 -11.09 -5.44 -20.50
C GLU A 312 -12.19 -6.30 -21.16
N LEU A 313 -13.08 -6.91 -20.36
CA LEU A 313 -14.21 -7.69 -20.91
C LEU A 313 -15.20 -6.82 -21.66
N LEU A 314 -15.45 -5.63 -21.17
CA LEU A 314 -16.35 -4.65 -21.76
C LEU A 314 -15.69 -3.85 -22.88
N LYS A 315 -14.39 -4.12 -23.16
CA LYS A 315 -13.53 -3.54 -24.20
C LYS A 315 -13.32 -2.03 -24.10
N GLY A 316 -13.52 -1.45 -22.93
CA GLY A 316 -13.34 -0.01 -22.72
C GLY A 316 -14.20 0.86 -23.66
N GLU A 317 -15.29 0.33 -24.22
CA GLU A 317 -16.01 0.93 -25.35
C GLU A 317 -16.81 2.17 -24.95
N THR A 318 -16.82 2.56 -23.68
CA THR A 318 -17.56 3.76 -23.24
C THR A 318 -16.68 4.72 -22.47
N ALA A 319 -16.60 5.96 -22.95
CA ALA A 319 -16.15 7.11 -22.14
C ALA A 319 -17.00 7.31 -20.88
N ASP A 320 -18.05 6.51 -20.69
CA ASP A 320 -19.12 6.66 -19.71
C ASP A 320 -18.99 5.70 -18.52
N ASN A 321 -17.89 4.92 -18.42
CA ASN A 321 -17.70 3.89 -17.40
C ASN A 321 -17.69 4.41 -15.94
N CYS A 322 -17.42 5.70 -15.76
CA CYS A 322 -17.36 6.38 -14.47
C CYS A 322 -18.50 7.36 -14.22
N ILE A 323 -19.42 7.55 -15.19
CA ILE A 323 -20.51 8.51 -15.10
C ILE A 323 -21.64 8.00 -14.21
N PHE A 324 -22.20 8.90 -13.43
CA PHE A 324 -23.34 8.59 -12.57
C PHE A 324 -24.67 8.87 -13.29
N TYR A 325 -25.45 7.81 -13.52
CA TYR A 325 -26.80 7.88 -14.09
C TYR A 325 -27.85 7.56 -13.00
N PRO A 326 -28.44 8.56 -12.32
CA PRO A 326 -29.26 8.37 -11.12
C PRO A 326 -30.39 7.34 -11.30
N GLU A 327 -31.12 7.42 -12.42
CA GLU A 327 -32.26 6.55 -12.71
C GLU A 327 -31.85 5.10 -12.95
N LEU A 328 -30.71 4.90 -13.64
CA LEU A 328 -30.15 3.58 -13.88
C LEU A 328 -29.72 2.91 -12.56
N TYR A 329 -28.96 3.62 -11.73
CA TYR A 329 -28.52 3.10 -10.42
C TYR A 329 -29.72 2.81 -9.53
N GLN A 330 -30.70 3.72 -9.45
CA GLN A 330 -31.90 3.51 -8.64
C GLN A 330 -32.70 2.30 -9.13
N LYS A 331 -32.81 2.09 -10.45
CA LYS A 331 -33.45 0.91 -11.03
C LYS A 331 -32.74 -0.38 -10.63
N ILE A 332 -31.41 -0.47 -10.81
CA ILE A 332 -30.60 -1.65 -10.45
C ILE A 332 -30.79 -1.98 -8.96
N ILE A 333 -30.67 -0.97 -8.09
CA ILE A 333 -30.83 -1.12 -6.65
C ILE A 333 -32.23 -1.62 -6.26
N SER A 334 -33.27 -1.12 -6.92
CA SER A 334 -34.66 -1.50 -6.62
C SER A 334 -35.01 -2.90 -7.11
N GLU A 335 -34.53 -3.26 -8.29
CA GLU A 335 -34.82 -4.57 -8.92
C GLU A 335 -34.01 -5.71 -8.28
N LYS A 336 -32.82 -5.46 -7.77
CA LYS A 336 -31.92 -6.43 -7.09
C LYS A 336 -31.73 -7.74 -7.88
N ASN A 337 -31.61 -7.63 -9.18
CA ASN A 337 -31.56 -8.76 -10.10
C ASN A 337 -30.24 -8.91 -10.86
N CYS A 338 -29.30 -7.96 -10.68
CA CYS A 338 -27.99 -8.00 -11.31
C CYS A 338 -26.88 -7.64 -10.30
N PHE A 339 -25.83 -8.51 -10.21
CA PHE A 339 -24.71 -8.38 -9.30
C PHE A 339 -23.43 -8.85 -9.96
N ILE A 340 -22.33 -8.13 -9.75
CA ILE A 340 -20.97 -8.58 -10.02
C ILE A 340 -20.33 -8.89 -8.67
N LEU A 341 -19.94 -10.15 -8.45
CA LEU A 341 -19.40 -10.61 -7.18
C LEU A 341 -17.86 -10.66 -7.24
N PRO A 342 -17.17 -10.26 -6.14
CA PRO A 342 -15.73 -10.13 -6.11
C PRO A 342 -14.98 -11.46 -6.15
N GLY A 343 -13.65 -11.42 -6.37
CA GLY A 343 -12.79 -12.59 -6.27
C GLY A 343 -11.85 -12.80 -7.45
N ILE A 344 -11.65 -11.80 -8.31
CA ILE A 344 -10.67 -11.87 -9.41
C ILE A 344 -9.32 -12.36 -8.91
N THR A 345 -8.90 -11.88 -7.74
CA THR A 345 -7.74 -12.44 -7.02
C THR A 345 -8.22 -13.15 -5.76
N ARG A 346 -8.26 -14.47 -5.84
CA ARG A 346 -8.70 -15.32 -4.73
C ARG A 346 -7.83 -15.12 -3.49
N GLY A 347 -8.45 -15.17 -2.32
CA GLY A 347 -7.75 -15.06 -1.03
C GLY A 347 -7.41 -13.64 -0.60
N THR A 348 -7.85 -12.62 -1.37
CA THR A 348 -7.61 -11.20 -1.06
C THR A 348 -8.89 -10.49 -0.63
N GLY A 349 -8.72 -9.31 -0.05
CA GLY A 349 -9.82 -8.41 0.29
C GLY A 349 -10.72 -8.93 1.41
N GLN A 350 -11.94 -8.40 1.42
CA GLN A 350 -12.92 -8.67 2.49
C GLN A 350 -13.70 -9.97 2.28
N PHE A 351 -13.59 -10.57 1.09
CA PHE A 351 -14.30 -11.78 0.68
C PHE A 351 -13.32 -12.84 0.12
N PRO A 352 -12.39 -13.36 0.95
CA PRO A 352 -11.27 -14.20 0.48
C PRO A 352 -11.72 -15.54 -0.14
N ASN A 353 -12.92 -15.98 0.17
CA ASN A 353 -13.50 -17.24 -0.36
C ASN A 353 -14.44 -17.02 -1.53
N SER A 354 -14.69 -15.77 -1.93
CA SER A 354 -15.55 -15.49 -3.09
C SER A 354 -14.87 -15.90 -4.40
N ASN A 355 -15.66 -16.38 -5.36
CA ASN A 355 -15.23 -16.58 -6.74
C ASN A 355 -15.86 -15.51 -7.62
N PRO A 356 -15.13 -14.98 -8.61
CA PRO A 356 -15.62 -13.92 -9.48
C PRO A 356 -16.72 -14.46 -10.39
N ARG A 357 -17.89 -13.87 -10.35
CA ARG A 357 -19.06 -14.26 -11.13
C ARG A 357 -20.06 -13.13 -11.26
N VAL A 358 -20.92 -13.23 -12.23
CA VAL A 358 -22.07 -12.34 -12.44
C VAL A 358 -23.34 -13.09 -12.15
N VAL A 359 -24.20 -12.52 -11.32
CA VAL A 359 -25.58 -13.00 -11.12
C VAL A 359 -26.51 -12.05 -11.86
N ASP A 360 -27.29 -12.57 -12.80
CA ASP A 360 -28.16 -11.79 -13.68
C ASP A 360 -29.52 -12.47 -13.83
N TYR A 361 -30.57 -11.83 -13.30
CA TYR A 361 -31.95 -12.40 -13.21
C TYR A 361 -31.98 -13.83 -12.65
N GLY A 362 -31.24 -14.07 -11.55
CA GLY A 362 -31.20 -15.36 -10.86
C GLY A 362 -30.36 -16.43 -11.54
N LYS A 363 -29.70 -16.12 -12.64
CA LYS A 363 -28.74 -16.98 -13.32
C LYS A 363 -27.33 -16.59 -13.03
N THR A 364 -26.48 -17.55 -12.71
CA THR A 364 -25.06 -17.33 -12.42
C THR A 364 -24.21 -17.60 -13.65
N TYR A 365 -23.22 -16.71 -13.86
CA TYR A 365 -22.25 -16.78 -14.95
C TYR A 365 -20.84 -16.64 -14.34
N GLU A 366 -20.02 -17.69 -14.52
CA GLU A 366 -18.64 -17.68 -14.04
C GLU A 366 -17.79 -16.71 -14.87
N TYR A 367 -16.87 -15.99 -14.21
CA TYR A 367 -16.02 -15.01 -14.86
C TYR A 367 -15.24 -15.57 -16.04
N GLU A 368 -14.68 -16.79 -15.92
CA GLU A 368 -13.90 -17.43 -17.00
C GLU A 368 -14.76 -17.78 -18.22
N ASP A 369 -16.04 -18.15 -18.03
CA ASP A 369 -16.97 -18.41 -19.15
C ASP A 369 -17.33 -17.10 -19.88
N ILE A 370 -17.43 -15.97 -19.13
CA ILE A 370 -17.65 -14.64 -19.72
C ILE A 370 -16.40 -14.22 -20.48
N LYS A 371 -15.21 -14.33 -19.86
CA LYS A 371 -13.91 -13.94 -20.40
C LYS A 371 -13.58 -14.65 -21.71
N THR A 372 -13.94 -15.91 -21.82
CA THR A 372 -13.75 -16.70 -23.06
C THR A 372 -14.83 -16.46 -24.10
N GLY A 373 -15.83 -15.63 -23.83
CA GLY A 373 -16.94 -15.36 -24.73
C GLY A 373 -17.93 -16.51 -24.89
N LYS A 374 -17.85 -17.52 -24.03
CA LYS A 374 -18.73 -18.68 -24.04
C LYS A 374 -20.16 -18.30 -23.63
N VAL A 375 -20.31 -17.33 -22.77
CA VAL A 375 -21.59 -16.79 -22.32
C VAL A 375 -21.49 -15.27 -22.18
N VAL A 376 -22.63 -14.58 -22.36
CA VAL A 376 -22.75 -13.14 -22.13
C VAL A 376 -23.94 -12.92 -21.19
N PRO A 377 -23.74 -12.36 -19.98
CA PRO A 377 -24.86 -11.95 -19.13
C PRO A 377 -25.68 -10.86 -19.82
N LYS A 378 -26.99 -10.86 -19.63
CA LYS A 378 -27.87 -9.87 -20.24
C LYS A 378 -27.52 -8.44 -19.82
N CYS A 379 -27.10 -8.23 -18.56
CA CYS A 379 -26.66 -6.92 -18.09
C CYS A 379 -25.38 -6.42 -18.78
N PHE A 380 -24.65 -7.27 -19.52
CA PHE A 380 -23.47 -6.88 -20.32
C PHE A 380 -23.84 -6.51 -21.77
N GLU A 381 -25.11 -6.69 -22.19
CA GLU A 381 -25.58 -6.21 -23.50
C GLU A 381 -25.64 -4.66 -23.55
N ASP A 382 -25.81 -3.98 -22.39
CA ASP A 382 -25.66 -2.54 -22.25
C ASP A 382 -24.42 -2.23 -21.36
N PRO A 383 -23.32 -1.73 -21.92
CA PRO A 383 -22.11 -1.40 -21.17
C PRO A 383 -22.35 -0.48 -19.99
N ARG A 384 -23.29 0.49 -20.08
CA ARG A 384 -23.64 1.39 -18.97
C ARG A 384 -24.23 0.60 -17.80
N MET A 385 -25.05 -0.41 -18.08
CA MET A 385 -25.61 -1.31 -17.06
C MET A 385 -24.50 -2.12 -16.39
N ALA A 386 -23.60 -2.71 -17.18
CA ALA A 386 -22.47 -3.49 -16.67
C ALA A 386 -21.56 -2.65 -15.77
N TYR A 387 -21.17 -1.45 -16.21
CA TYR A 387 -20.37 -0.53 -15.39
C TYR A 387 -21.10 -0.05 -14.13
N ALA A 388 -22.40 0.18 -14.20
CA ALA A 388 -23.18 0.54 -13.02
C ALA A 388 -23.16 -0.57 -11.97
N VAL A 389 -23.32 -1.82 -12.38
CA VAL A 389 -23.25 -2.99 -11.48
C VAL A 389 -21.83 -3.19 -10.94
N LEU A 390 -20.80 -2.97 -11.75
CA LEU A 390 -19.40 -3.03 -11.32
C LEU A 390 -19.11 -1.96 -10.27
N ASN A 391 -19.51 -0.70 -10.50
CA ASN A 391 -19.32 0.38 -9.53
C ASN A 391 -20.09 0.11 -8.22
N LEU A 392 -21.28 -0.49 -8.26
CA LEU A 392 -22.00 -0.93 -7.06
C LEU A 392 -21.21 -2.00 -6.29
N SER A 393 -20.66 -3.01 -6.97
CA SER A 393 -19.81 -4.03 -6.36
C SER A 393 -18.62 -3.41 -5.64
N LEU A 394 -17.87 -2.53 -6.31
CA LEU A 394 -16.69 -1.86 -5.75
C LEU A 394 -17.05 -0.94 -4.58
N ALA A 395 -18.16 -0.20 -4.68
CA ALA A 395 -18.63 0.65 -3.60
C ALA A 395 -19.07 -0.15 -2.36
N ILE A 396 -19.69 -1.33 -2.55
CA ILE A 396 -20.03 -2.25 -1.44
C ILE A 396 -18.76 -2.80 -0.78
N GLN A 397 -17.76 -3.22 -1.55
CA GLN A 397 -16.47 -3.68 -1.00
C GLN A 397 -15.78 -2.56 -0.21
N THR A 398 -15.83 -1.33 -0.71
CA THR A 398 -15.34 -0.14 0.00
C THR A 398 -16.13 0.10 1.28
N LYS A 399 -17.45 0.00 1.25
CA LYS A 399 -18.32 0.13 2.43
C LYS A 399 -17.94 -0.88 3.52
N ILE A 400 -17.74 -2.14 3.17
CA ILE A 400 -17.32 -3.17 4.13
C ILE A 400 -15.92 -2.85 4.69
N SER A 401 -15.00 -2.37 3.84
CA SER A 401 -13.66 -1.96 4.28
C SER A 401 -13.70 -0.73 5.19
N LEU A 402 -14.56 0.25 4.91
CA LEU A 402 -14.79 1.42 5.78
C LEU A 402 -15.34 1.01 7.16
N ASP A 403 -16.30 0.08 7.20
CA ASP A 403 -16.82 -0.44 8.47
C ASP A 403 -15.71 -1.14 9.28
N ARG A 404 -14.81 -1.88 8.62
CA ARG A 404 -13.67 -2.56 9.27
C ARG A 404 -12.65 -1.59 9.87
N VAL A 405 -12.58 -0.36 9.37
CA VAL A 405 -11.68 0.66 9.95
C VAL A 405 -12.41 1.63 10.89
N ASP A 406 -13.51 1.18 11.50
CA ASP A 406 -14.31 1.92 12.47
C ASP A 406 -14.94 3.20 11.89
N MET A 407 -15.47 3.12 10.67
CA MET A 407 -16.26 4.21 10.09
C MET A 407 -17.47 4.55 10.96
N ARG A 408 -17.71 5.83 11.16
CA ARG A 408 -18.85 6.35 11.93
C ARG A 408 -19.44 7.59 11.24
N ASN A 409 -20.72 7.84 11.50
CA ASN A 409 -21.41 9.01 10.94
C ASN A 409 -20.68 10.33 11.25
N GLY A 410 -20.61 11.21 10.28
CA GLY A 410 -19.96 12.51 10.37
C GLY A 410 -18.44 12.49 10.15
N LEU A 411 -17.83 11.32 9.99
CA LEU A 411 -16.41 11.20 9.69
C LEU A 411 -16.17 11.44 8.21
N PRO A 412 -15.30 12.40 7.80
CA PRO A 412 -15.02 12.65 6.40
C PRO A 412 -14.21 11.52 5.77
N ILE A 413 -14.51 11.20 4.52
CA ILE A 413 -13.81 10.23 3.70
C ILE A 413 -13.07 10.98 2.60
N TYR A 414 -11.77 10.79 2.50
CA TYR A 414 -10.95 11.33 1.42
C TYR A 414 -10.64 10.22 0.41
N THR A 415 -11.03 10.38 -0.85
CA THR A 415 -10.69 9.45 -1.93
C THR A 415 -9.58 10.05 -2.79
N GLU A 416 -8.49 9.31 -2.95
CA GLU A 416 -7.38 9.63 -3.83
C GLU A 416 -7.08 8.49 -4.81
N GLY A 417 -6.22 8.76 -5.80
CA GLY A 417 -5.77 7.76 -6.77
C GLY A 417 -6.75 7.54 -7.91
N GLY A 418 -6.77 6.35 -8.50
CA GLY A 418 -7.51 6.07 -9.74
C GLY A 418 -9.01 6.33 -9.64
N PHE A 419 -9.64 5.93 -8.55
CA PHE A 419 -11.08 6.10 -8.38
C PHE A 419 -11.50 7.52 -7.96
N SER A 420 -10.57 8.44 -7.71
CA SER A 420 -10.95 9.86 -7.56
C SER A 420 -11.60 10.41 -8.83
N ASN A 421 -11.32 9.82 -9.99
CA ASN A 421 -11.92 10.18 -11.27
C ASN A 421 -13.24 9.43 -11.57
N ASN A 422 -13.66 8.52 -10.70
CA ASN A 422 -14.89 7.74 -10.88
C ASN A 422 -16.04 8.39 -10.09
N GLU A 423 -16.82 9.24 -10.77
CA GLU A 423 -17.94 9.96 -10.16
C GLU A 423 -18.96 9.00 -9.53
N ALA A 424 -19.36 7.97 -10.28
CA ALA A 424 -20.37 7.01 -9.84
C ALA A 424 -19.96 6.28 -8.57
N TYR A 425 -18.72 5.77 -8.52
CA TYR A 425 -18.16 5.11 -7.35
C TYR A 425 -18.20 6.00 -6.10
N ASN A 426 -17.74 7.26 -6.23
CA ASN A 426 -17.67 8.17 -5.08
C ASN A 426 -19.05 8.60 -4.58
N ILE A 427 -20.03 8.81 -5.48
CA ILE A 427 -21.42 9.08 -5.10
C ILE A 427 -22.04 7.88 -4.37
N LEU A 428 -21.78 6.65 -4.82
CA LEU A 428 -22.25 5.43 -4.17
C LEU A 428 -21.63 5.25 -2.77
N VAL A 429 -20.33 5.49 -2.62
CA VAL A 429 -19.66 5.48 -1.31
C VAL A 429 -20.33 6.48 -0.36
N GLY A 430 -20.57 7.72 -0.83
CA GLY A 430 -21.29 8.73 -0.05
C GLY A 430 -22.73 8.33 0.27
N GLY A 431 -23.39 7.58 -0.60
CA GLY A 431 -24.74 7.08 -0.40
C GLY A 431 -24.88 6.12 0.78
N PHE A 432 -23.82 5.39 1.16
CA PHE A 432 -23.80 4.55 2.36
C PHE A 432 -23.69 5.34 3.67
N TYR A 433 -23.16 6.56 3.62
CA TYR A 433 -22.89 7.39 4.79
C TYR A 433 -23.44 8.82 4.60
N PRO A 434 -24.77 9.00 4.62
CA PRO A 434 -25.42 10.27 4.27
C PRO A 434 -25.02 11.44 5.17
N ASP A 435 -24.63 11.16 6.43
CA ASP A 435 -24.18 12.15 7.39
C ASP A 435 -22.68 12.48 7.29
N SER A 436 -21.94 11.78 6.43
CA SER A 436 -20.52 12.00 6.21
C SER A 436 -20.29 12.69 4.86
N ASP A 437 -19.20 13.44 4.78
CA ASP A 437 -18.78 14.05 3.53
C ASP A 437 -17.69 13.21 2.87
N VAL A 438 -17.83 13.00 1.56
CA VAL A 438 -16.80 12.41 0.72
C VAL A 438 -16.12 13.53 -0.05
N PHE A 439 -14.80 13.56 -0.01
CA PHE A 439 -13.98 14.50 -0.76
C PHE A 439 -13.03 13.76 -1.69
N LEU A 440 -12.86 14.28 -2.90
CA LEU A 440 -11.76 13.88 -3.78
C LEU A 440 -10.54 14.71 -3.43
N THR A 441 -9.39 14.08 -3.34
CA THR A 441 -8.12 14.79 -3.13
C THR A 441 -7.23 14.62 -4.36
N ASN A 442 -6.50 15.69 -4.70
CA ASN A 442 -5.69 15.74 -5.91
C ASN A 442 -4.19 15.75 -5.62
N LEU A 443 -3.75 15.23 -4.47
CA LEU A 443 -2.34 15.22 -4.10
C LEU A 443 -1.56 14.36 -5.11
N LYS A 444 -0.96 15.04 -6.09
CA LYS A 444 -0.10 14.38 -7.07
C LYS A 444 1.16 13.86 -6.39
N GLU A 445 1.53 12.61 -6.72
CA GLU A 445 2.74 12.01 -6.18
C GLU A 445 2.79 11.99 -4.64
N ALA A 446 1.65 11.69 -3.98
CA ALA A 446 1.48 11.71 -2.52
C ALA A 446 2.60 10.97 -1.77
N THR A 447 2.99 9.79 -2.26
CA THR A 447 4.08 8.97 -1.70
C THR A 447 5.40 9.73 -1.69
N SER A 448 5.81 10.26 -2.85
CA SER A 448 7.08 10.99 -2.95
C SER A 448 7.03 12.33 -2.22
N PHE A 449 5.88 12.97 -2.15
CA PHE A 449 5.68 14.19 -1.37
C PHE A 449 5.87 13.93 0.14
N GLY A 450 5.28 12.86 0.67
CA GLY A 450 5.50 12.45 2.05
C GLY A 450 6.98 12.16 2.36
N ALA A 451 7.68 11.48 1.44
CA ALA A 451 9.11 11.24 1.57
C ALA A 451 9.93 12.55 1.47
N ALA A 452 9.50 13.54 0.65
CA ALA A 452 10.14 14.85 0.57
C ALA A 452 10.00 15.64 1.89
N LEU A 453 8.85 15.54 2.56
CA LEU A 453 8.66 16.11 3.91
C LEU A 453 9.69 15.57 4.91
N MET A 454 10.04 14.27 4.82
CA MET A 454 11.07 13.69 5.68
C MET A 454 12.44 14.32 5.41
N GLY A 455 12.83 14.46 4.13
CA GLY A 455 14.06 15.12 3.73
C GLY A 455 14.15 16.59 4.20
N LYS A 456 13.03 17.32 4.06
CA LYS A 456 12.92 18.70 4.54
C LYS A 456 13.07 18.79 6.07
N ALA A 457 12.38 17.91 6.78
CA ALA A 457 12.45 17.83 8.23
C ALA A 457 13.88 17.59 8.73
N ALA A 458 14.60 16.68 8.04
CA ALA A 458 16.01 16.39 8.32
C ALA A 458 16.93 17.60 8.09
N ILE A 459 16.79 18.30 6.96
CA ILE A 459 17.61 19.48 6.62
C ILE A 459 17.35 20.62 7.62
N GLU A 460 16.08 20.95 7.86
CA GLU A 460 15.70 22.09 8.71
C GLU A 460 15.69 21.77 10.20
N LYS A 461 15.90 20.50 10.57
CA LYS A 461 15.86 20.00 11.96
C LYS A 461 14.55 20.36 12.67
N LYS A 462 13.45 20.22 11.94
CA LYS A 462 12.09 20.52 12.40
C LYS A 462 11.23 19.26 12.39
N HIS A 463 10.14 19.30 13.14
CA HIS A 463 9.17 18.22 13.09
C HIS A 463 8.35 18.33 11.78
N PRO A 464 8.00 17.20 11.09
CA PRO A 464 7.22 17.25 9.84
C PRO A 464 5.91 18.04 9.95
N LYS A 465 5.25 18.03 11.11
CA LYS A 465 4.02 18.81 11.36
C LYS A 465 4.22 20.34 11.30
N ASP A 466 5.46 20.82 11.46
CA ASP A 466 5.76 22.25 11.36
C ASP A 466 5.67 22.79 9.93
N PHE A 467 5.51 21.90 8.95
CA PHE A 467 5.39 22.23 7.52
C PHE A 467 3.94 22.17 7.01
N LYS A 468 2.94 22.13 7.89
CA LYS A 468 1.52 22.05 7.50
C LYS A 468 1.09 23.15 6.51
N ASP A 469 1.65 24.35 6.66
CA ASP A 469 1.32 25.49 5.79
C ASP A 469 1.83 25.35 4.34
N LEU A 470 2.69 24.34 4.08
CA LEU A 470 3.12 23.97 2.73
C LEU A 470 2.22 22.93 2.07
N LEU A 471 1.22 22.40 2.79
CA LEU A 471 0.35 21.34 2.35
C LEU A 471 -0.96 21.93 1.80
N GLU A 472 -0.99 22.18 0.50
CA GLU A 472 -2.20 22.57 -0.22
C GLU A 472 -2.89 21.31 -0.78
N ILE A 473 -3.64 20.60 0.07
CA ILE A 473 -4.47 19.48 -0.38
C ILE A 473 -5.84 20.01 -0.73
N GLU A 474 -6.13 20.06 -2.02
CA GLU A 474 -7.46 20.42 -2.50
C GLU A 474 -8.45 19.31 -2.12
N LYS A 475 -9.58 19.69 -1.54
CA LYS A 475 -10.68 18.80 -1.16
C LYS A 475 -11.92 19.17 -1.95
N ILE A 476 -12.20 18.41 -3.01
CA ILE A 476 -13.35 18.60 -3.89
C ILE A 476 -14.51 17.79 -3.33
N PRO A 477 -15.62 18.41 -2.88
CA PRO A 477 -16.74 17.69 -2.31
C PRO A 477 -17.47 16.87 -3.37
N VAL A 478 -17.79 15.62 -3.03
CA VAL A 478 -18.61 14.73 -3.87
C VAL A 478 -20.09 15.07 -3.67
N LYS A 479 -20.85 15.07 -4.76
CA LYS A 479 -22.29 15.30 -4.74
C LYS A 479 -22.99 14.20 -3.93
N LYS A 480 -23.79 14.57 -2.95
CA LYS A 480 -24.62 13.63 -2.19
C LYS A 480 -25.84 13.19 -3.01
N TYR A 481 -26.11 11.90 -2.99
CA TYR A 481 -27.31 11.33 -3.57
C TYR A 481 -27.94 10.32 -2.60
N LYS A 482 -29.26 10.38 -2.44
CA LYS A 482 -29.98 9.45 -1.56
C LYS A 482 -30.52 8.29 -2.39
N PHE A 483 -30.06 7.09 -2.10
CA PHE A 483 -30.55 5.88 -2.74
C PHE A 483 -31.64 5.22 -1.88
N GLU A 484 -32.74 4.83 -2.51
CA GLU A 484 -33.75 4.00 -1.87
C GLU A 484 -33.42 2.53 -2.06
N GLY A 485 -33.39 1.73 -0.99
CA GLY A 485 -33.13 0.30 -1.06
C GLY A 485 -31.66 -0.11 -1.17
N LEU A 486 -30.68 0.81 -1.03
CA LEU A 486 -29.26 0.48 -1.15
C LEU A 486 -28.81 -0.53 -0.07
N GLY A 487 -29.38 -0.45 1.14
CA GLY A 487 -29.10 -1.40 2.22
C GLY A 487 -29.59 -2.81 1.89
N GLU A 488 -30.78 -2.92 1.32
CA GLU A 488 -31.38 -4.20 0.89
C GLU A 488 -30.61 -4.81 -0.30
N TYR A 489 -30.17 -3.98 -1.26
CA TYR A 489 -29.30 -4.43 -2.35
C TYR A 489 -27.97 -4.96 -1.81
N THR A 490 -27.35 -4.25 -0.87
CA THR A 490 -26.11 -4.68 -0.22
C THR A 490 -26.30 -6.00 0.54
N LYS A 491 -27.43 -6.16 1.25
CA LYS A 491 -27.73 -7.41 1.95
C LYS A 491 -27.86 -8.59 0.98
N GLU A 492 -28.52 -8.40 -0.15
CA GLU A 492 -28.63 -9.44 -1.19
C GLU A 492 -27.27 -9.76 -1.80
N PHE A 493 -26.44 -8.74 -2.09
CA PHE A 493 -25.05 -8.95 -2.54
C PHE A 493 -24.25 -9.82 -1.55
N LEU A 494 -24.38 -9.58 -0.25
CA LEU A 494 -23.68 -10.36 0.78
C LEU A 494 -24.19 -11.81 0.85
N ASN A 495 -25.52 -12.02 0.77
CA ASN A 495 -26.12 -13.35 0.73
C ASN A 495 -25.64 -14.18 -0.45
N LEU A 496 -25.36 -13.54 -1.60
CA LEU A 496 -24.86 -14.22 -2.79
C LEU A 496 -23.38 -14.61 -2.70
N ILE A 497 -22.62 -14.01 -1.77
CA ILE A 497 -21.21 -14.36 -1.55
C ILE A 497 -21.07 -15.58 -0.64
N GLU A 498 -21.95 -15.73 0.37
CA GLU A 498 -22.01 -16.87 1.29
C GLU A 498 -22.44 -18.15 0.55
#